data_8fb7df33719eb8ccf172b54cec1fd04d
#
_entry.id   8fb7df33719eb8ccf172b54cec1fd04d
#
_cell.length_a   1.000
_cell.length_b   1.000
_cell.length_c   1.000
_cell.angle_alpha   90.00
_cell.angle_beta   90.00
_cell.angle_gamma   90.00
#
_symmetry.space_group_name_H-M   'P 1'
#
loop_
_entity.id
_entity.type
_entity.pdbx_description
1 polymer ?
#
loop_
_entity_poly.entity_id
_entity_poly.type
_entity_poly.pdbx_seq_one_letter_code
_entity_poly.pdbx_strand_id
1 'polypeptide(L)'
;MLHHVELWVPDLDRAVAGWGWLLTELGYEQFQDWPGGRSWRFGPTYLVVEQSPALTADTHDRHRPGLNHLAFTVSGRDRVDELVAAAPEHGWSLMFSDRHPYAGGPSHYAAYLENVDGYEVELVAS
;
A
#
# COMPACT_ATOMS: atom_id res chain seq x y z
N MET A 1 0.90 -2.93 19.94
CA MET A 1 0.19 -3.27 18.68
C MET A 1 -0.42 -2.00 18.09
N LEU A 2 -0.26 -1.82 16.79
CA LEU A 2 -0.93 -0.70 16.10
C LEU A 2 -2.45 -0.89 16.13
N HIS A 3 -3.18 0.17 16.50
CA HIS A 3 -4.63 0.19 16.41
C HIS A 3 -5.05 0.44 14.96
N HIS A 4 -4.56 1.50 14.36
CA HIS A 4 -4.80 1.80 12.94
C HIS A 4 -3.74 2.76 12.40
N VAL A 5 -3.67 2.84 11.08
CA VAL A 5 -2.89 3.82 10.34
C VAL A 5 -3.85 4.62 9.46
N GLU A 6 -3.72 5.94 9.45
CA GLU A 6 -4.52 6.80 8.59
C GLU A 6 -3.63 7.50 7.58
N LEU A 7 -3.95 7.33 6.30
CA LEU A 7 -3.28 7.97 5.18
C LEU A 7 -4.23 8.99 4.55
N TRP A 8 -3.77 10.22 4.40
CA TRP A 8 -4.53 11.23 3.66
C TRP A 8 -4.17 11.15 2.20
N VAL A 9 -5.20 11.11 1.34
CA VAL A 9 -5.07 10.90 -0.09
C VAL A 9 -5.72 12.03 -0.86
N PRO A 10 -5.19 12.41 -2.03
CA PRO A 10 -5.72 13.55 -2.79
C PRO A 10 -7.00 13.21 -3.56
N ASP A 11 -7.27 11.94 -3.81
CA ASP A 11 -8.44 11.48 -4.58
C ASP A 11 -8.92 10.16 -3.98
N LEU A 12 -10.08 10.20 -3.33
CA LEU A 12 -10.60 9.04 -2.61
C LEU A 12 -10.94 7.88 -3.56
N ASP A 13 -11.58 8.16 -4.68
CA ASP A 13 -11.98 7.10 -5.61
C ASP A 13 -10.76 6.36 -6.17
N ARG A 14 -9.73 7.10 -6.53
CA ARG A 14 -8.46 6.52 -6.99
C ARG A 14 -7.77 5.71 -5.89
N ALA A 15 -7.77 6.24 -4.66
CA ALA A 15 -7.19 5.53 -3.51
C ALA A 15 -7.95 4.24 -3.21
N VAL A 16 -9.29 4.28 -3.25
CA VAL A 16 -10.13 3.07 -3.03
C VAL A 16 -9.83 2.02 -4.10
N ALA A 17 -9.69 2.41 -5.36
CA ALA A 17 -9.36 1.48 -6.43
C ALA A 17 -8.00 0.80 -6.21
N GLY A 18 -6.97 1.56 -5.88
CA GLY A 18 -5.61 1.04 -5.72
C GLY A 18 -5.37 0.34 -4.38
N TRP A 19 -5.61 1.05 -3.29
CA TRP A 19 -5.45 0.50 -1.94
C TRP A 19 -6.46 -0.61 -1.66
N GLY A 20 -7.70 -0.45 -2.12
CA GLY A 20 -8.74 -1.44 -1.93
C GLY A 20 -8.39 -2.78 -2.59
N TRP A 21 -7.88 -2.73 -3.82
CA TRP A 21 -7.39 -3.93 -4.49
C TRP A 21 -6.26 -4.59 -3.69
N LEU A 22 -5.23 -3.83 -3.34
CA LEU A 22 -4.07 -4.37 -2.65
C LEU A 22 -4.44 -4.99 -1.30
N LEU A 23 -5.17 -4.24 -0.48
CA LEU A 23 -5.53 -4.70 0.86
C LEU A 23 -6.46 -5.92 0.81
N THR A 24 -7.40 -5.96 -0.14
CA THR A 24 -8.25 -7.14 -0.33
C THR A 24 -7.43 -8.36 -0.72
N GLU A 25 -6.47 -8.20 -1.64
CA GLU A 25 -5.58 -9.30 -2.04
C GLU A 25 -4.69 -9.76 -0.88
N LEU A 26 -4.38 -8.87 0.06
CA LEU A 26 -3.61 -9.21 1.27
C LEU A 26 -4.45 -9.81 2.39
N GLY A 27 -5.77 -9.97 2.17
CA GLY A 27 -6.66 -10.59 3.16
C GLY A 27 -7.35 -9.62 4.10
N TYR A 28 -7.23 -8.32 3.87
CA TYR A 28 -7.98 -7.31 4.63
C TYR A 28 -9.43 -7.32 4.16
N GLU A 29 -10.35 -6.99 5.07
CA GLU A 29 -11.78 -6.86 4.77
C GLU A 29 -12.19 -5.40 4.87
N GLN A 30 -13.09 -4.96 3.98
CA GLN A 30 -13.65 -3.62 4.05
C GLN A 30 -14.33 -3.44 5.41
N PHE A 31 -14.07 -2.30 6.07
CA PHE A 31 -14.49 -2.05 7.44
C PHE A 31 -15.41 -0.84 7.56
N GLN A 32 -14.89 0.36 7.33
CA GLN A 32 -15.65 1.60 7.45
C GLN A 32 -15.80 2.26 6.08
N ASP A 33 -16.94 2.94 5.89
CA ASP A 33 -17.29 3.61 4.64
C ASP A 33 -18.04 4.90 5.00
N TRP A 34 -17.46 6.03 4.65
CA TRP A 34 -18.09 7.35 4.83
C TRP A 34 -17.70 8.27 3.67
N PRO A 35 -18.37 9.44 3.49
CA PRO A 35 -18.13 10.27 2.32
C PRO A 35 -16.67 10.71 2.10
N GLY A 36 -15.91 10.90 3.19
CA GLY A 36 -14.51 11.32 3.12
C GLY A 36 -13.49 10.20 3.12
N GLY A 37 -13.88 8.95 3.35
CA GLY A 37 -12.89 7.89 3.54
C GLY A 37 -13.40 6.47 3.49
N ARG A 38 -12.46 5.55 3.58
CA ARG A 38 -12.65 4.10 3.63
C ARG A 38 -11.62 3.50 4.56
N SER A 39 -11.94 2.34 5.12
CA SER A 39 -10.94 1.56 5.83
C SER A 39 -11.09 0.07 5.55
N TRP A 40 -9.99 -0.65 5.75
CA TRP A 40 -9.92 -2.10 5.64
C TRP A 40 -9.23 -2.63 6.88
N ARG A 41 -9.69 -3.75 7.41
CA ARG A 41 -9.13 -4.32 8.63
C ARG A 41 -8.60 -5.73 8.41
N PHE A 42 -7.59 -6.06 9.18
CA PHE A 42 -7.06 -7.41 9.32
C PHE A 42 -6.92 -7.69 10.82
N GLY A 43 -7.73 -8.60 11.34
CA GLY A 43 -7.80 -8.81 12.79
C GLY A 43 -8.18 -7.50 13.50
N PRO A 44 -7.44 -7.11 14.55
CA PRO A 44 -7.75 -5.89 15.33
C PRO A 44 -7.19 -4.60 14.73
N THR A 45 -6.37 -4.68 13.67
CA THR A 45 -5.71 -3.52 13.07
C THR A 45 -6.39 -3.13 11.77
N TYR A 46 -6.53 -1.84 11.51
CA TYR A 46 -7.10 -1.37 10.24
C TYR A 46 -6.29 -0.22 9.65
N LEU A 47 -6.45 -0.03 8.33
CA LEU A 47 -5.82 1.03 7.56
C LEU A 47 -6.89 1.89 6.93
N VAL A 48 -6.76 3.19 7.11
CA VAL A 48 -7.72 4.21 6.64
C VAL A 48 -7.11 5.00 5.50
N VAL A 49 -7.88 5.26 4.44
CA VAL A 49 -7.58 6.32 3.48
C VAL A 49 -8.66 7.38 3.59
N GLU A 50 -8.24 8.65 3.67
CA GLU A 50 -9.16 9.78 3.80
C GLU A 50 -8.76 10.91 2.87
N GLN A 51 -9.73 11.44 2.15
CA GLN A 51 -9.57 12.68 1.41
C GLN A 51 -10.06 13.83 2.29
N SER A 52 -9.11 14.50 2.95
CA SER A 52 -9.42 15.59 3.87
C SER A 52 -9.36 16.94 3.16
N PRO A 53 -10.32 17.87 3.44
CA PRO A 53 -10.22 19.24 2.94
C PRO A 53 -9.03 20.02 3.53
N ALA A 54 -8.39 19.49 4.57
CA ALA A 54 -7.20 20.10 5.17
C ALA A 54 -5.90 19.69 4.47
N LEU A 55 -5.96 18.81 3.47
CA LEU A 55 -4.78 18.38 2.71
C LEU A 55 -4.13 19.61 2.02
N THR A 56 -2.83 19.76 2.15
CA THR A 56 -2.08 20.91 1.63
C THR A 56 -1.25 20.62 0.39
N ALA A 57 -1.23 19.37 -0.07
CA ALA A 57 -0.54 18.92 -1.27
C ALA A 57 -1.32 17.80 -1.93
N ASP A 58 -1.06 17.54 -3.20
CA ASP A 58 -1.75 16.51 -3.98
C ASP A 58 -0.88 15.28 -4.26
N THR A 59 0.31 15.21 -3.65
CA THR A 59 1.24 14.10 -3.79
C THR A 59 1.93 13.85 -2.46
N HIS A 60 2.05 12.59 -2.07
CA HIS A 60 2.84 12.20 -0.90
C HIS A 60 4.32 12.18 -1.28
N ASP A 61 5.14 12.85 -0.49
CA ASP A 61 6.59 12.83 -0.65
C ASP A 61 7.21 11.94 0.43
N ARG A 62 7.56 10.71 0.06
CA ARG A 62 8.16 9.73 0.97
C ARG A 62 9.60 10.06 1.36
N HIS A 63 10.21 11.07 0.76
CA HIS A 63 11.56 11.52 1.10
C HIS A 63 11.57 12.57 2.21
N ARG A 64 10.40 13.01 2.67
CA ARG A 64 10.26 13.89 3.80
C ARG A 64 10.15 13.10 5.10
N PRO A 65 10.43 13.72 6.26
CA PRO A 65 10.13 13.09 7.55
C PRO A 65 8.68 12.67 7.63
N GLY A 66 8.42 11.41 8.06
CA GLY A 66 7.09 10.83 8.13
C GLY A 66 7.08 9.44 7.50
N LEU A 67 5.97 9.08 6.87
CA LEU A 67 5.85 7.77 6.26
C LEU A 67 6.75 7.65 5.04
N ASN A 68 7.65 6.67 5.06
CA ASN A 68 8.39 6.25 3.86
C ASN A 68 7.61 5.17 3.12
N HIS A 69 7.28 4.05 3.78
CA HIS A 69 6.49 2.98 3.19
C HIS A 69 5.81 2.13 4.27
N LEU A 70 4.84 1.35 3.87
CA LEU A 70 4.23 0.30 4.67
C LEU A 70 4.67 -1.05 4.14
N ALA A 71 5.06 -1.95 5.03
CA ALA A 71 5.46 -3.30 4.66
C ALA A 71 4.40 -4.31 5.12
N PHE A 72 4.04 -5.22 4.22
CA PHE A 72 3.06 -6.27 4.48
C PHE A 72 3.68 -7.64 4.28
N THR A 73 3.38 -8.56 5.18
CA THR A 73 3.77 -9.96 5.02
C THR A 73 2.85 -10.63 4.01
N VAL A 74 3.47 -11.34 3.08
CA VAL A 74 2.77 -12.10 2.02
C VAL A 74 3.12 -13.57 2.15
N SER A 75 2.16 -14.46 1.95
CA SER A 75 2.37 -15.90 2.10
C SER A 75 3.15 -16.47 0.91
N GLY A 76 4.48 -16.40 0.99
CA GLY A 76 5.39 -17.03 0.05
C GLY A 76 5.76 -16.18 -1.16
N ARG A 77 6.84 -16.61 -1.81
CA ARG A 77 7.43 -15.91 -2.97
C ARG A 77 6.51 -15.89 -4.17
N ASP A 78 5.82 -17.00 -4.45
CA ASP A 78 4.91 -17.10 -5.59
C ASP A 78 3.79 -16.08 -5.48
N ARG A 79 3.28 -15.85 -4.28
CA ARG A 79 2.22 -14.86 -4.06
C ARG A 79 2.73 -13.43 -4.26
N VAL A 80 3.95 -13.14 -3.84
CA VAL A 80 4.59 -11.84 -4.16
C VAL A 80 4.65 -11.64 -5.66
N ASP A 81 5.10 -12.65 -6.41
CA ASP A 81 5.23 -12.58 -7.86
C ASP A 81 3.87 -12.36 -8.55
N GLU A 82 2.81 -13.04 -8.09
CA GLU A 82 1.45 -12.85 -8.60
C GLU A 82 0.97 -11.42 -8.40
N LEU A 83 1.19 -10.85 -7.22
CA LEU A 83 0.78 -9.48 -6.92
C LEU A 83 1.54 -8.47 -7.76
N VAL A 84 2.85 -8.66 -7.94
CA VAL A 84 3.67 -7.80 -8.80
C VAL A 84 3.16 -7.82 -10.24
N ALA A 85 2.79 -8.99 -10.75
CA ALA A 85 2.28 -9.13 -12.11
C ALA A 85 0.93 -8.42 -12.31
N ALA A 86 0.06 -8.44 -11.30
CA ALA A 86 -1.26 -7.81 -11.36
C ALA A 86 -1.24 -6.31 -11.04
N ALA A 87 -0.23 -5.82 -10.33
CA ALA A 87 -0.16 -4.47 -9.78
C ALA A 87 -0.37 -3.33 -10.80
N PRO A 88 0.20 -3.38 -12.03
CA PRO A 88 0.05 -2.27 -12.96
C PRO A 88 -1.41 -1.98 -13.36
N GLU A 89 -2.26 -2.99 -13.42
CA GLU A 89 -3.70 -2.82 -13.74
C GLU A 89 -4.45 -2.08 -12.63
N HIS A 90 -3.85 -1.98 -11.45
CA HIS A 90 -4.46 -1.39 -10.25
C HIS A 90 -3.72 -0.15 -9.75
N GLY A 91 -2.89 0.45 -10.61
CA GLY A 91 -2.23 1.72 -10.31
C GLY A 91 -0.95 1.61 -9.49
N TRP A 92 -0.39 0.42 -9.35
CA TRP A 92 0.87 0.20 -8.65
C TRP A 92 1.97 -0.19 -9.63
N SER A 93 3.17 0.37 -9.46
CA SER A 93 4.32 0.12 -10.31
C SER A 93 5.48 -0.45 -9.50
N LEU A 94 6.18 -1.42 -10.07
CA LEU A 94 7.36 -2.01 -9.43
C LEU A 94 8.50 -0.99 -9.37
N MET A 95 9.05 -0.82 -8.17
CA MET A 95 10.24 -0.01 -7.91
C MET A 95 11.47 -0.93 -7.87
N PHE A 96 12.64 -0.34 -8.12
CA PHE A 96 13.92 -1.06 -8.01
C PHE A 96 13.98 -2.33 -8.84
N SER A 97 13.43 -2.27 -10.06
CA SER A 97 13.28 -3.44 -10.93
C SER A 97 14.62 -4.11 -11.27
N ASP A 98 15.73 -3.34 -11.27
CA ASP A 98 17.08 -3.83 -11.50
C ASP A 98 17.61 -4.72 -10.36
N ARG A 99 17.04 -4.60 -9.16
CA ARG A 99 17.43 -5.37 -7.98
C ARG A 99 16.33 -6.29 -7.46
N HIS A 100 15.12 -6.16 -8.00
CA HIS A 100 13.99 -6.99 -7.61
C HIS A 100 14.30 -8.48 -7.89
N PRO A 101 14.00 -9.43 -7.00
CA PRO A 101 13.24 -9.31 -5.74
C PRO A 101 14.11 -9.12 -4.48
N TYR A 102 15.34 -8.70 -4.63
CA TYR A 102 16.31 -8.58 -3.54
C TYR A 102 16.78 -7.14 -3.29
N ALA A 103 15.94 -6.15 -3.61
CA ALA A 103 16.27 -4.74 -3.38
C ALA A 103 16.52 -4.42 -1.90
N GLY A 104 15.90 -5.16 -0.98
CA GLY A 104 16.07 -5.01 0.46
C GLY A 104 17.22 -5.83 1.05
N GLY A 105 17.93 -6.63 0.23
CA GLY A 105 19.04 -7.45 0.66
C GLY A 105 18.96 -8.89 0.14
N PRO A 106 20.08 -9.65 0.18
CA PRO A 106 20.18 -10.98 -0.46
C PRO A 106 19.33 -12.07 0.18
N SER A 107 18.89 -11.86 1.43
CA SER A 107 18.03 -12.82 2.15
C SER A 107 16.60 -12.33 2.31
N HIS A 108 16.24 -11.22 1.65
CA HIS A 108 14.98 -10.53 1.84
C HIS A 108 14.22 -10.52 0.52
N TYR A 109 13.36 -11.52 0.30
CA TYR A 109 12.55 -11.62 -0.90
C TYR A 109 11.34 -10.70 -0.74
N ALA A 110 11.35 -9.58 -1.44
CA ALA A 110 10.31 -8.57 -1.33
C ALA A 110 10.14 -7.80 -2.62
N ALA A 111 8.94 -7.25 -2.82
CA ALA A 111 8.64 -6.33 -3.89
C ALA A 111 8.30 -4.96 -3.32
N TYR A 112 8.85 -3.92 -3.90
CA TYR A 112 8.53 -2.53 -3.57
C TYR A 112 7.67 -1.97 -4.70
N LEU A 113 6.51 -1.43 -4.35
CA LEU A 113 5.56 -0.86 -5.31
C LEU A 113 5.24 0.58 -4.93
N GLU A 114 5.02 1.43 -5.91
CA GLU A 114 4.53 2.78 -5.66
C GLU A 114 3.27 3.05 -6.48
N ASN A 115 2.40 3.90 -5.96
CA ASN A 115 1.22 4.34 -6.69
C ASN A 115 1.41 5.75 -7.26
N VAL A 116 0.43 6.21 -8.04
CA VAL A 116 0.47 7.52 -8.70
C VAL A 116 0.51 8.68 -7.70
N ASP A 117 0.05 8.46 -6.47
CA ASP A 117 0.01 9.49 -5.42
C ASP A 117 1.30 9.56 -4.60
N GLY A 118 2.30 8.74 -4.92
CA GLY A 118 3.61 8.76 -4.27
C GLY A 118 3.72 7.85 -3.04
N TYR A 119 2.73 7.03 -2.76
CA TYR A 119 2.82 6.05 -1.66
C TYR A 119 3.58 4.82 -2.10
N GLU A 120 4.43 4.34 -1.20
CA GLU A 120 5.23 3.13 -1.40
C GLU A 120 4.78 2.05 -0.43
N VAL A 121 4.70 0.82 -0.92
CA VAL A 121 4.49 -0.38 -0.11
C VAL A 121 5.58 -1.40 -0.39
N GLU A 122 5.81 -2.26 0.60
CA GLU A 122 6.72 -3.38 0.49
C GLU A 122 5.94 -4.67 0.75
N LEU A 123 6.06 -5.65 -0.14
CA LEU A 123 5.43 -6.96 -0.01
C LEU A 123 6.52 -7.97 0.31
N VAL A 124 6.55 -8.44 1.56
CA VAL A 124 7.62 -9.29 2.07
C VAL A 124 7.16 -10.74 2.08
N ALA A 125 7.88 -11.61 1.37
CA ALA A 125 7.59 -13.05 1.38
C ALA A 125 7.93 -13.66 2.75
N SER A 126 6.96 -14.34 3.32
CA SER A 126 7.18 -15.09 4.57
C SER A 126 7.85 -16.42 4.34
#